data_c484656bb65d399714ffdf834b59f33e
#
_entry.id   c484656bb65d399714ffdf834b59f33e
#
_cell.length_a   1.000
_cell.length_b   1.000
_cell.length_c   1.000
_cell.angle_alpha   90.00
_cell.angle_beta   90.00
_cell.angle_gamma   90.00
#
_symmetry.space_group_name_H-M   'P 1'
#
loop_
_entity.id
_entity.type
_entity.pdbx_description
1 polymer ?
#
loop_
_entity_poly.entity_id
_entity_poly.type
_entity_poly.pdbx_seq_one_letter_code
_entity_poly.pdbx_strand_id
1 'polypeptide(L)'
;MHGEILLVRLSDLCPSLESALIDVINRGYNKPRYKYGVIDTPRIKYSLLRDLNIKDPEQSYIALFLAPASDISIEKDDSAAEVTRKFISKFPEVSFSTHRSQLDDYSDVESRILGTVGIKKIDRGHELTAFTSFYPQLSGKMMDFIHGVGKKVGSKTIIADVIAEHDLVKFYEKHQYREIRRTPCKIDKRTKLVIGSVMEDGVKAKKDFTMVEMERVL
;
A
#
# COMPACT_ATOMS: atom_id res chain seq x y z
N MET A 1 -11.03 -2.62 -21.44
CA MET A 1 -11.74 -3.48 -20.46
C MET A 1 -12.02 -2.69 -19.19
N HIS A 2 -13.08 -3.06 -18.44
CA HIS A 2 -13.48 -2.33 -17.26
C HIS A 2 -13.14 -3.13 -16.01
N GLY A 3 -12.26 -2.56 -15.20
CA GLY A 3 -11.97 -3.02 -13.85
C GLY A 3 -12.91 -2.37 -12.82
N GLU A 4 -12.75 -2.80 -11.58
CA GLU A 4 -13.57 -2.35 -10.46
C GLU A 4 -12.67 -1.74 -9.37
N ILE A 5 -13.24 -0.84 -8.57
CA ILE A 5 -12.59 -0.38 -7.34
C ILE A 5 -13.42 -0.89 -6.17
N LEU A 6 -12.83 -1.72 -5.34
CA LEU A 6 -13.41 -2.15 -4.07
C LEU A 6 -12.83 -1.29 -2.96
N LEU A 7 -13.68 -0.50 -2.29
CA LEU A 7 -13.30 0.26 -1.11
C LEU A 7 -13.83 -0.44 0.14
N VAL A 8 -12.94 -0.89 0.99
CA VAL A 8 -13.26 -1.64 2.22
C VAL A 8 -12.84 -0.83 3.43
N ARG A 9 -13.74 -0.75 4.42
CA ARG A 9 -13.40 -0.28 5.75
C ARG A 9 -12.62 -1.40 6.46
N LEU A 10 -11.57 -1.07 7.18
CA LEU A 10 -10.71 -2.11 7.76
C LEU A 10 -11.35 -2.90 8.91
N SER A 11 -12.42 -2.37 9.53
CA SER A 11 -13.27 -3.15 10.45
C SER A 11 -14.12 -4.22 9.76
N ASP A 12 -14.36 -4.09 8.48
CA ASP A 12 -15.24 -4.98 7.71
C ASP A 12 -14.46 -6.06 6.93
N LEU A 13 -13.14 -6.19 7.18
CA LEU A 13 -12.30 -7.19 6.54
C LEU A 13 -12.71 -8.61 6.96
N CYS A 14 -13.07 -9.43 5.98
CA CYS A 14 -13.21 -10.85 6.19
C CYS A 14 -11.84 -11.57 6.10
N PRO A 15 -11.67 -12.75 6.72
CA PRO A 15 -10.39 -13.46 6.76
C PRO A 15 -9.80 -13.78 5.38
N SER A 16 -10.64 -14.14 4.41
CA SER A 16 -10.19 -14.45 3.04
C SER A 16 -9.62 -13.22 2.34
N LEU A 17 -10.28 -12.07 2.48
CA LEU A 17 -9.80 -10.82 1.91
C LEU A 17 -8.52 -10.32 2.62
N GLU A 18 -8.44 -10.47 3.95
CA GLU A 18 -7.22 -10.12 4.69
C GLU A 18 -6.03 -10.96 4.23
N SER A 19 -6.21 -12.27 4.06
CA SER A 19 -5.16 -13.16 3.54
C SER A 19 -4.66 -12.73 2.16
N ALA A 20 -5.57 -12.48 1.22
CA ALA A 20 -5.24 -12.00 -0.11
C ALA A 20 -4.47 -10.66 -0.08
N LEU A 21 -4.90 -9.73 0.78
CA LEU A 21 -4.23 -8.44 0.96
C LEU A 21 -2.82 -8.58 1.53
N ILE A 22 -2.61 -9.46 2.49
CA ILE A 22 -1.28 -9.73 3.06
C ILE A 22 -0.30 -10.17 1.96
N ASP A 23 -0.70 -11.13 1.15
CA ASP A 23 0.14 -11.68 0.07
C ASP A 23 0.44 -10.60 -0.99
N VAL A 24 -0.57 -9.87 -1.43
CA VAL A 24 -0.44 -8.81 -2.43
C VAL A 24 0.43 -7.65 -1.93
N ILE A 25 0.20 -7.17 -0.71
CA ILE A 25 0.99 -6.08 -0.12
C ILE A 25 2.44 -6.51 0.04
N ASN A 26 2.70 -7.68 0.60
CA ASN A 26 4.06 -8.19 0.76
C ASN A 26 4.79 -8.34 -0.58
N ARG A 27 4.11 -8.87 -1.61
CA ARG A 27 4.65 -8.98 -2.97
C ARG A 27 5.04 -7.61 -3.53
N GLY A 28 4.19 -6.60 -3.36
CA GLY A 28 4.47 -5.23 -3.80
C GLY A 28 5.66 -4.60 -3.07
N TYR A 29 5.72 -4.76 -1.75
CA TYR A 29 6.82 -4.24 -0.93
C TYR A 29 8.14 -5.01 -1.06
N ASN A 30 8.11 -6.23 -1.56
CA ASN A 30 9.33 -6.98 -1.89
C ASN A 30 10.14 -6.30 -3.01
N LYS A 31 9.49 -5.60 -3.95
CA LYS A 31 10.18 -4.87 -5.03
C LYS A 31 11.19 -3.84 -4.50
N PRO A 32 10.81 -2.83 -3.69
CA PRO A 32 11.75 -1.89 -3.11
C PRO A 32 12.69 -2.57 -2.09
N ARG A 33 12.22 -3.57 -1.35
CA ARG A 33 13.03 -4.35 -0.41
C ARG A 33 14.25 -4.97 -1.07
N TYR A 34 14.08 -5.61 -2.22
CA TYR A 34 15.18 -6.24 -2.96
C TYR A 34 15.99 -5.22 -3.76
N LYS A 35 15.33 -4.25 -4.39
CA LYS A 35 16.01 -3.26 -5.23
C LYS A 35 16.97 -2.37 -4.43
N TYR A 36 16.53 -1.86 -3.28
CA TYR A 36 17.29 -0.88 -2.51
C TYR A 36 18.03 -1.47 -1.31
N GLY A 37 17.60 -2.65 -0.84
CA GLY A 37 18.24 -3.37 0.25
C GLY A 37 18.29 -2.58 1.56
N VAL A 38 17.25 -1.80 1.86
CA VAL A 38 17.14 -1.03 3.11
C VAL A 38 16.45 -1.87 4.17
N ILE A 39 15.17 -2.18 3.96
CA ILE A 39 14.36 -2.98 4.89
C ILE A 39 14.57 -4.48 4.60
N ASP A 40 14.64 -5.29 5.66
CA ASP A 40 14.85 -6.73 5.57
C ASP A 40 13.62 -7.58 5.93
N THR A 41 12.65 -6.98 6.61
CA THR A 41 11.40 -7.66 6.99
C THR A 41 10.31 -7.52 5.94
N PRO A 42 9.39 -8.50 5.79
CA PRO A 42 8.14 -8.30 5.07
C PRO A 42 7.35 -7.11 5.63
N ARG A 43 6.49 -6.50 4.83
CA ARG A 43 5.64 -5.38 5.29
C ARG A 43 4.60 -5.87 6.31
N ILE A 44 3.98 -7.01 6.04
CA ILE A 44 3.00 -7.64 6.93
C ILE A 44 3.55 -8.98 7.40
N LYS A 45 3.61 -9.20 8.71
CA LYS A 45 4.11 -10.42 9.34
C LYS A 45 3.01 -11.23 10.02
N TYR A 46 2.04 -10.54 10.63
CA TYR A 46 1.02 -11.13 11.49
C TYR A 46 -0.40 -10.82 11.00
N SER A 47 -0.77 -9.56 10.93
CA SER A 47 -2.08 -9.10 10.45
C SER A 47 -1.99 -7.68 9.92
N LEU A 48 -2.95 -7.28 9.09
CA LEU A 48 -3.00 -5.93 8.55
C LEU A 48 -3.13 -4.89 9.66
N LEU A 49 -4.02 -5.10 10.61
CA LEU A 49 -4.26 -4.12 11.68
C LEU A 49 -3.02 -3.90 12.54
N ARG A 50 -2.34 -4.99 12.91
CA ARG A 50 -1.16 -4.93 13.75
C ARG A 50 0.04 -4.31 13.02
N ASP A 51 0.39 -4.86 11.87
CA ASP A 51 1.64 -4.52 11.19
C ASP A 51 1.57 -3.18 10.44
N LEU A 52 0.36 -2.67 10.18
CA LEU A 52 0.16 -1.30 9.69
C LEU A 52 -0.13 -0.31 10.83
N ASN A 53 -0.07 -0.74 12.10
CA ASN A 53 -0.36 0.06 13.29
C ASN A 53 -1.71 0.81 13.18
N ILE A 54 -2.77 0.06 12.81
CA ILE A 54 -4.11 0.61 12.65
C ILE A 54 -4.82 0.60 14.01
N LYS A 55 -4.99 1.78 14.59
CA LYS A 55 -5.62 1.96 15.91
C LYS A 55 -7.13 2.13 15.82
N ASP A 56 -7.61 2.68 14.72
CA ASP A 56 -9.03 2.95 14.47
C ASP A 56 -9.44 2.33 13.12
N PRO A 57 -9.79 1.04 13.09
CA PRO A 57 -10.19 0.36 11.85
C PRO A 57 -11.54 0.86 11.30
N GLU A 58 -12.41 1.45 12.12
CA GLU A 58 -13.69 2.02 11.71
C GLU A 58 -13.51 3.27 10.83
N GLN A 59 -12.45 4.02 11.04
CA GLN A 59 -12.12 5.22 10.26
C GLN A 59 -10.93 5.00 9.31
N SER A 60 -10.56 3.75 9.09
CA SER A 60 -9.45 3.37 8.18
C SER A 60 -9.98 2.57 7.01
N TYR A 61 -9.44 2.83 5.82
CA TYR A 61 -9.96 2.29 4.57
C TYR A 61 -8.84 1.76 3.68
N ILE A 62 -9.14 0.73 2.89
CA ILE A 62 -8.28 0.24 1.83
C ILE A 62 -9.07 0.12 0.53
N ALA A 63 -8.49 0.63 -0.55
CA ALA A 63 -9.03 0.49 -1.90
C ALA A 63 -8.21 -0.56 -2.67
N LEU A 64 -8.91 -1.50 -3.31
CA LEU A 64 -8.36 -2.49 -4.21
C LEU A 64 -8.80 -2.13 -5.63
N PHE A 65 -7.85 -2.05 -6.53
CA PHE A 65 -8.08 -1.85 -7.95
C PHE A 65 -8.05 -3.22 -8.62
N LEU A 66 -9.20 -3.72 -9.02
CA LEU A 66 -9.39 -5.08 -9.50
C LEU A 66 -9.47 -5.11 -11.03
N ALA A 67 -8.73 -6.02 -11.64
CA ALA A 67 -8.94 -6.40 -13.03
C ALA A 67 -10.36 -6.98 -13.22
N PRO A 68 -10.87 -7.02 -14.45
CA PRO A 68 -12.03 -7.87 -14.79
C PRO A 68 -11.76 -9.31 -14.36
N ALA A 69 -12.81 -10.05 -14.03
CA ALA A 69 -12.71 -11.48 -13.74
C ALA A 69 -12.00 -12.20 -14.92
N SER A 70 -11.06 -13.07 -14.61
CA SER A 70 -10.23 -13.76 -15.61
C SER A 70 -9.64 -15.04 -15.04
N ASP A 71 -9.06 -15.83 -15.94
CA ASP A 71 -8.33 -17.05 -15.69
C ASP A 71 -6.83 -16.85 -15.40
N ILE A 72 -6.43 -15.63 -15.01
CA ILE A 72 -5.02 -15.38 -14.63
C ILE A 72 -4.72 -16.13 -13.34
N SER A 73 -3.75 -17.04 -13.41
CA SER A 73 -3.17 -17.66 -12.22
C SER A 73 -2.01 -16.79 -11.71
N ILE A 74 -2.10 -16.34 -10.47
CA ILE A 74 -1.03 -15.68 -9.73
C ILE A 74 -0.48 -16.70 -8.73
N GLU A 75 0.73 -17.17 -9.00
CA GLU A 75 1.40 -18.13 -8.12
C GLU A 75 1.98 -17.40 -6.89
N LYS A 76 2.07 -18.14 -5.79
CA LYS A 76 2.59 -17.59 -4.52
C LYS A 76 4.00 -17.01 -4.66
N ASP A 77 4.84 -17.66 -5.47
CA ASP A 77 6.24 -17.28 -5.69
C ASP A 77 6.42 -16.26 -6.82
N ASP A 78 5.34 -15.85 -7.50
CA ASP A 78 5.42 -14.81 -8.54
C ASP A 78 5.97 -13.51 -7.96
N SER A 79 7.02 -12.99 -8.57
CA SER A 79 7.53 -11.66 -8.26
C SER A 79 6.56 -10.57 -8.71
N ALA A 80 6.68 -9.38 -8.14
CA ALA A 80 5.89 -8.22 -8.59
C ALA A 80 6.04 -7.93 -10.10
N ALA A 81 7.21 -8.23 -10.68
CA ALA A 81 7.46 -8.05 -12.11
C ALA A 81 6.74 -9.10 -12.97
N GLU A 82 6.65 -10.34 -12.50
CA GLU A 82 5.91 -11.41 -13.15
C GLU A 82 4.41 -11.15 -13.12
N VAL A 83 3.89 -10.78 -11.96
CA VAL A 83 2.47 -10.37 -11.81
C VAL A 83 2.15 -9.21 -12.76
N THR A 84 3.03 -8.19 -12.83
CA THR A 84 2.85 -7.07 -13.77
C THR A 84 2.81 -7.56 -15.22
N ARG A 85 3.71 -8.46 -15.63
CA ARG A 85 3.71 -9.02 -17.00
C ARG A 85 2.45 -9.81 -17.32
N LYS A 86 1.97 -10.65 -16.38
CA LYS A 86 0.72 -11.41 -16.52
C LYS A 86 -0.46 -10.45 -16.75
N PHE A 87 -0.58 -9.38 -15.93
CA PHE A 87 -1.64 -8.40 -16.09
C PHE A 87 -1.56 -7.63 -17.42
N ILE A 88 -0.39 -7.13 -17.81
CA ILE A 88 -0.23 -6.41 -19.08
C ILE A 88 -0.56 -7.30 -20.27
N SER A 89 -0.12 -8.55 -20.25
CA SER A 89 -0.39 -9.53 -21.33
C SER A 89 -1.90 -9.79 -21.49
N LYS A 90 -2.63 -9.92 -20.39
CA LYS A 90 -4.07 -10.21 -20.42
C LYS A 90 -4.91 -8.94 -20.63
N PHE A 91 -4.49 -7.84 -20.03
CA PHE A 91 -5.21 -6.57 -20.02
C PHE A 91 -4.31 -5.42 -20.50
N PRO A 92 -4.14 -5.21 -21.82
CA PRO A 92 -3.30 -4.13 -22.35
C PRO A 92 -3.82 -2.74 -21.91
N GLU A 93 -5.14 -2.61 -21.70
CA GLU A 93 -5.77 -1.39 -21.18
C GLU A 93 -6.87 -1.72 -20.18
N VAL A 94 -6.82 -1.07 -19.01
CA VAL A 94 -7.88 -1.16 -17.99
C VAL A 94 -8.34 0.23 -17.59
N SER A 95 -9.65 0.45 -17.67
CA SER A 95 -10.33 1.60 -17.07
C SER A 95 -11.17 1.14 -15.88
N PHE A 96 -11.40 2.02 -14.93
CA PHE A 96 -12.16 1.72 -13.72
C PHE A 96 -13.46 2.54 -13.74
N SER A 97 -14.60 1.88 -13.89
CA SER A 97 -15.91 2.53 -14.01
C SER A 97 -16.83 2.25 -12.83
N THR A 98 -16.57 1.20 -12.07
CA THR A 98 -17.42 0.77 -10.96
C THR A 98 -16.65 0.92 -9.64
N HIS A 99 -17.37 1.45 -8.65
CA HIS A 99 -16.88 1.57 -7.28
C HIS A 99 -17.93 0.96 -6.34
N ARG A 100 -17.52 0.03 -5.49
CA ARG A 100 -18.39 -0.63 -4.52
C ARG A 100 -17.65 -0.88 -3.19
N SER A 101 -18.40 -1.15 -2.12
CA SER A 101 -17.86 -1.46 -0.79
C SER A 101 -17.84 -2.95 -0.46
N GLN A 102 -18.44 -3.80 -1.31
CA GLN A 102 -18.52 -5.24 -1.09
C GLN A 102 -18.54 -5.98 -2.43
N LEU A 103 -17.97 -7.18 -2.46
CA LEU A 103 -18.12 -8.16 -3.53
C LEU A 103 -19.07 -9.27 -3.08
N ASP A 104 -19.70 -9.93 -4.04
CA ASP A 104 -20.54 -11.11 -3.77
C ASP A 104 -19.68 -12.33 -3.42
N ASP A 105 -18.48 -12.43 -4.00
CA ASP A 105 -17.50 -13.46 -3.75
C ASP A 105 -16.08 -12.89 -3.74
N TYR A 106 -15.24 -13.39 -2.84
CA TYR A 106 -13.83 -13.01 -2.66
C TYR A 106 -12.85 -14.10 -3.09
N SER A 107 -13.32 -15.22 -3.63
CA SER A 107 -12.49 -16.41 -3.93
C SER A 107 -11.41 -16.14 -4.98
N ASP A 108 -11.66 -15.23 -5.93
CA ASP A 108 -10.75 -14.89 -7.02
C ASP A 108 -10.04 -13.53 -6.84
N VAL A 109 -10.30 -12.83 -5.73
CA VAL A 109 -9.88 -11.44 -5.56
C VAL A 109 -8.37 -11.25 -5.65
N GLU A 110 -7.58 -12.18 -5.08
CA GLU A 110 -6.12 -12.10 -5.11
C GLU A 110 -5.57 -12.03 -6.54
N SER A 111 -6.10 -12.87 -7.43
CA SER A 111 -5.68 -12.94 -8.84
C SER A 111 -6.08 -11.71 -9.67
N ARG A 112 -6.95 -10.86 -9.13
CA ARG A 112 -7.47 -9.66 -9.80
C ARG A 112 -6.86 -8.35 -9.31
N ILE A 113 -6.14 -8.33 -8.18
CA ILE A 113 -5.63 -7.09 -7.58
C ILE A 113 -4.50 -6.50 -8.42
N LEU A 114 -4.79 -5.44 -9.16
CA LEU A 114 -3.83 -4.63 -9.91
C LEU A 114 -3.05 -3.65 -9.02
N GLY A 115 -3.61 -3.30 -7.87
CA GLY A 115 -2.98 -2.43 -6.88
C GLY A 115 -3.85 -2.18 -5.68
N THR A 116 -3.21 -1.77 -4.59
CA THR A 116 -3.87 -1.42 -3.32
C THR A 116 -3.38 -0.07 -2.82
N VAL A 117 -4.26 0.68 -2.18
CA VAL A 117 -3.91 1.91 -1.46
C VAL A 117 -4.86 2.09 -0.28
N GLY A 118 -4.33 2.34 0.90
CA GLY A 118 -5.13 2.57 2.10
C GLY A 118 -4.86 3.92 2.75
N ILE A 119 -5.79 4.34 3.57
CA ILE A 119 -5.60 5.41 4.55
C ILE A 119 -5.99 4.90 5.93
N LYS A 120 -5.13 5.09 6.91
CA LYS A 120 -5.39 4.79 8.31
C LYS A 120 -5.61 6.08 9.10
N LYS A 121 -6.54 6.05 10.04
CA LYS A 121 -6.81 7.18 10.94
C LYS A 121 -5.64 7.41 11.89
N ILE A 122 -5.20 8.66 11.99
CA ILE A 122 -4.21 9.14 12.95
C ILE A 122 -4.73 10.45 13.60
N ASP A 123 -4.12 10.91 14.67
CA ASP A 123 -4.59 12.09 15.43
C ASP A 123 -4.74 13.35 14.58
N ARG A 124 -3.85 13.59 13.64
CA ARG A 124 -3.82 14.78 12.78
C ARG A 124 -4.44 14.59 11.38
N GLY A 125 -5.22 13.55 11.17
CA GLY A 125 -5.87 13.27 9.88
C GLY A 125 -5.83 11.80 9.52
N HIS A 126 -5.28 11.50 8.34
CA HIS A 126 -5.05 10.13 7.90
C HIS A 126 -3.60 9.96 7.40
N GLU A 127 -3.09 8.74 7.47
CA GLU A 127 -1.80 8.36 6.90
C GLU A 127 -2.01 7.36 5.77
N LEU A 128 -1.33 7.62 4.65
CA LEU A 128 -1.32 6.72 3.50
C LEU A 128 -0.59 5.43 3.86
N THR A 129 -1.17 4.29 3.54
CA THR A 129 -0.58 2.98 3.82
C THR A 129 -0.90 1.96 2.74
N ALA A 130 -0.26 0.79 2.80
CA ALA A 130 -0.53 -0.35 1.90
C ALA A 130 -0.55 0.02 0.41
N PHE A 131 0.33 0.93 -0.02
CA PHE A 131 0.40 1.41 -1.39
C PHE A 131 1.25 0.48 -2.26
N THR A 132 0.60 -0.29 -3.13
CA THR A 132 1.26 -1.17 -4.10
C THR A 132 0.61 -1.04 -5.48
N SER A 133 1.39 -1.19 -6.55
CA SER A 133 0.86 -1.19 -7.91
C SER A 133 1.60 -2.20 -8.79
N PHE A 134 0.85 -3.06 -9.46
CA PHE A 134 1.31 -4.06 -10.43
C PHE A 134 0.89 -3.72 -11.87
N TYR A 135 0.34 -2.53 -12.09
CA TYR A 135 -0.12 -2.14 -13.41
C TYR A 135 0.42 -0.74 -13.77
N PRO A 136 0.92 -0.54 -15.01
CA PRO A 136 1.48 0.72 -15.43
C PRO A 136 0.50 1.88 -15.28
N GLN A 137 1.00 3.05 -14.87
CA GLN A 137 0.23 4.30 -14.73
C GLN A 137 -0.94 4.25 -13.73
N LEU A 138 -1.15 3.11 -13.05
CA LEU A 138 -2.25 2.96 -12.09
C LEU A 138 -2.03 3.83 -10.83
N SER A 139 -0.78 4.00 -10.40
CA SER A 139 -0.44 4.70 -9.15
C SER A 139 -1.04 6.11 -9.06
N GLY A 140 -1.08 6.87 -10.15
CA GLY A 140 -1.71 8.20 -10.19
C GLY A 140 -3.22 8.12 -9.91
N LYS A 141 -3.93 7.22 -10.60
CA LYS A 141 -5.37 6.98 -10.39
C LYS A 141 -5.68 6.54 -8.95
N MET A 142 -4.82 5.70 -8.37
CA MET A 142 -4.93 5.26 -6.98
C MET A 142 -4.80 6.44 -6.01
N MET A 143 -3.83 7.33 -6.25
CA MET A 143 -3.64 8.53 -5.44
C MET A 143 -4.85 9.46 -5.53
N ASP A 144 -5.35 9.73 -6.73
CA ASP A 144 -6.54 10.59 -6.91
C ASP A 144 -7.76 10.01 -6.21
N PHE A 145 -7.98 8.69 -6.33
CA PHE A 145 -9.08 8.01 -5.68
C PHE A 145 -9.00 8.12 -4.15
N ILE A 146 -7.85 7.79 -3.57
CA ILE A 146 -7.69 7.77 -2.11
C ILE A 146 -7.75 9.18 -1.50
N HIS A 147 -7.28 10.21 -2.22
CA HIS A 147 -7.47 11.60 -1.81
C HIS A 147 -8.96 11.97 -1.81
N GLY A 148 -9.72 11.49 -2.81
CA GLY A 148 -11.18 11.64 -2.84
C GLY A 148 -11.87 10.96 -1.66
N VAL A 149 -11.41 9.77 -1.26
CA VAL A 149 -11.89 9.08 -0.04
C VAL A 149 -11.55 9.91 1.19
N GLY A 150 -10.31 10.39 1.33
CA GLY A 150 -9.88 11.26 2.43
C GLY A 150 -10.79 12.47 2.60
N LYS A 151 -11.12 13.17 1.50
CA LYS A 151 -12.08 14.30 1.53
C LYS A 151 -13.47 13.87 2.02
N LYS A 152 -13.98 12.75 1.52
CA LYS A 152 -15.32 12.25 1.89
C LYS A 152 -15.43 11.88 3.37
N VAL A 153 -14.35 11.36 3.97
CA VAL A 153 -14.31 11.04 5.41
C VAL A 153 -13.90 12.23 6.28
N GLY A 154 -13.82 13.44 5.70
CA GLY A 154 -13.55 14.67 6.43
C GLY A 154 -12.10 14.86 6.85
N SER A 155 -11.16 14.17 6.23
CA SER A 155 -9.74 14.40 6.47
C SER A 155 -9.31 15.76 5.91
N LYS A 156 -8.59 16.53 6.71
CA LYS A 156 -8.00 17.80 6.26
C LYS A 156 -6.63 17.59 5.61
N THR A 157 -5.93 16.56 6.05
CA THR A 157 -4.57 16.24 5.58
C THR A 157 -4.38 14.74 5.42
N ILE A 158 -3.51 14.36 4.49
CA ILE A 158 -2.99 12.99 4.38
C ILE A 158 -1.47 13.04 4.51
N ILE A 159 -0.94 12.23 5.43
CA ILE A 159 0.47 12.04 5.68
C ILE A 159 0.96 10.84 4.87
N ALA A 160 2.20 10.86 4.44
CA ALA A 160 2.90 9.72 3.87
C ALA A 160 4.30 9.62 4.45
N ASP A 161 4.61 8.49 5.07
CA ASP A 161 5.95 8.17 5.55
C ASP A 161 6.72 7.39 4.49
N VAL A 162 7.84 7.94 4.05
CA VAL A 162 8.60 7.47 2.90
C VAL A 162 10.07 7.26 3.27
N ILE A 163 10.64 6.14 2.88
CA ILE A 163 12.09 5.92 2.98
C ILE A 163 12.75 6.66 1.81
N ALA A 164 13.61 7.64 2.12
CA ALA A 164 14.27 8.48 1.12
C ALA A 164 15.06 7.65 0.09
N GLU A 165 15.72 6.59 0.56
CA GLU A 165 16.54 5.69 -0.26
C GLU A 165 15.72 4.83 -1.23
N HIS A 166 14.40 4.89 -1.18
CA HIS A 166 13.50 4.22 -2.13
C HIS A 166 13.13 5.07 -3.36
N ASP A 167 13.70 6.29 -3.49
CA ASP A 167 13.47 7.23 -4.60
C ASP A 167 11.99 7.63 -4.80
N LEU A 168 11.19 7.58 -3.73
CA LEU A 168 9.75 7.84 -3.81
C LEU A 168 9.37 9.29 -3.48
N VAL A 169 10.26 10.11 -2.90
CA VAL A 169 9.95 11.49 -2.52
C VAL A 169 9.40 12.29 -3.69
N LYS A 170 10.09 12.26 -4.83
CA LYS A 170 9.64 12.95 -6.05
C LYS A 170 8.29 12.46 -6.59
N PHE A 171 7.95 11.20 -6.37
CA PHE A 171 6.63 10.68 -6.73
C PHE A 171 5.54 11.35 -5.88
N TYR A 172 5.74 11.45 -4.58
CA TYR A 172 4.80 12.13 -3.68
C TYR A 172 4.71 13.63 -3.94
N GLU A 173 5.83 14.30 -4.22
CA GLU A 173 5.83 15.72 -4.62
C GLU A 173 4.96 15.98 -5.86
N LYS A 174 5.02 15.13 -6.89
CA LYS A 174 4.13 15.20 -8.06
C LYS A 174 2.64 15.08 -7.71
N HIS A 175 2.33 14.42 -6.60
CA HIS A 175 0.98 14.32 -6.05
C HIS A 175 0.67 15.38 -4.99
N GLN A 176 1.41 16.51 -5.00
CA GLN A 176 1.20 17.69 -4.15
C GLN A 176 1.46 17.45 -2.65
N TYR A 177 2.25 16.41 -2.32
CA TYR A 177 2.79 16.28 -0.97
C TYR A 177 3.98 17.21 -0.80
N ARG A 178 4.15 17.74 0.41
CA ARG A 178 5.31 18.54 0.83
C ARG A 178 6.03 17.81 1.94
N GLU A 179 7.35 17.82 1.89
CA GLU A 179 8.17 17.32 2.99
C GLU A 179 7.98 18.23 4.21
N ILE A 180 7.65 17.63 5.37
CA ILE A 180 7.49 18.35 6.63
C ILE A 180 8.54 17.96 7.65
N ARG A 181 9.12 16.75 7.53
CA ARG A 181 10.17 16.30 8.43
C ARG A 181 11.04 15.23 7.77
N ARG A 182 12.33 15.27 8.10
CA ARG A 182 13.30 14.24 7.70
C ARG A 182 14.03 13.72 8.93
N THR A 183 13.94 12.42 9.18
CA THR A 183 14.46 11.79 10.39
C THR A 183 15.46 10.69 10.03
N PRO A 184 16.74 10.83 10.40
CA PRO A 184 17.71 9.74 10.28
C PRO A 184 17.32 8.56 11.18
N CYS A 185 17.24 7.37 10.62
CA CYS A 185 16.95 6.12 11.33
C CYS A 185 18.20 5.29 11.45
N LYS A 186 18.56 4.95 12.68
CA LYS A 186 19.69 4.10 13.01
C LYS A 186 19.25 2.67 13.25
N ILE A 187 20.14 1.72 12.98
CA ILE A 187 19.90 0.32 13.30
C ILE A 187 20.83 -0.16 14.43
N ASP A 188 20.33 -1.02 15.26
CA ASP A 188 21.17 -1.82 16.14
C ASP A 188 21.97 -2.82 15.30
N LYS A 189 23.30 -2.75 15.37
CA LYS A 189 24.18 -3.55 14.51
C LYS A 189 24.07 -5.05 14.75
N ARG A 190 23.70 -5.47 15.99
CA ARG A 190 23.60 -6.87 16.39
C ARG A 190 22.24 -7.47 16.01
N THR A 191 21.16 -6.77 16.33
CA THR A 191 19.79 -7.28 16.12
C THR A 191 19.19 -6.88 14.76
N LYS A 192 19.79 -5.89 14.08
CA LYS A 192 19.28 -5.26 12.86
C LYS A 192 17.96 -4.52 13.05
N LEU A 193 17.49 -4.38 14.27
CA LEU A 193 16.26 -3.63 14.56
C LEU A 193 16.48 -2.13 14.36
N VAL A 194 15.46 -1.46 13.85
CA VAL A 194 15.44 0.00 13.79
C VAL A 194 15.32 0.55 15.21
N ILE A 195 16.18 1.51 15.55
CA ILE A 195 16.22 2.13 16.87
C ILE A 195 15.23 3.30 16.91
N GLY A 196 14.42 3.38 17.96
CA GLY A 196 13.43 4.44 18.16
C GLY A 196 12.05 4.08 17.65
N SER A 197 11.13 5.04 17.68
CA SER A 197 9.69 4.87 17.41
C SER A 197 9.27 5.33 16.01
N VAL A 198 10.19 5.48 15.08
CA VAL A 198 9.91 5.98 13.72
C VAL A 198 9.26 4.92 12.83
N MET A 199 9.49 3.66 13.14
CA MET A 199 8.93 2.51 12.43
C MET A 199 8.13 1.64 13.41
N GLU A 200 7.29 0.79 12.87
CA GLU A 200 6.57 -0.22 13.65
C GLU A 200 7.54 -1.20 14.33
N ASP A 201 7.14 -1.75 15.45
CA ASP A 201 7.96 -2.67 16.24
C ASP A 201 8.44 -3.89 15.44
N GLY A 202 9.70 -4.25 15.67
CA GLY A 202 10.30 -5.44 15.07
C GLY A 202 10.66 -5.31 13.60
N VAL A 203 10.64 -4.10 13.02
CA VAL A 203 11.18 -3.86 11.68
C VAL A 203 12.70 -3.98 11.71
N LYS A 204 13.24 -4.81 10.82
CA LYS A 204 14.70 -4.97 10.63
C LYS A 204 15.12 -4.28 9.34
N ALA A 205 16.28 -3.63 9.40
CA ALA A 205 16.92 -3.00 8.25
C ALA A 205 18.38 -3.46 8.11
N LYS A 206 18.89 -3.44 6.88
CA LYS A 206 20.28 -3.85 6.59
C LYS A 206 21.29 -2.72 6.81
N LYS A 207 20.83 -1.49 6.72
CA LYS A 207 21.63 -0.26 6.86
C LYS A 207 20.80 0.86 7.46
N ASP A 208 21.47 1.89 7.99
CA ASP A 208 20.85 3.15 8.36
C ASP A 208 20.12 3.76 7.14
N PHE A 209 19.04 4.47 7.37
CA PHE A 209 18.24 5.11 6.32
C PHE A 209 17.61 6.41 6.82
N THR A 210 16.88 7.10 5.95
CA THR A 210 16.20 8.34 6.29
C THR A 210 14.71 8.19 6.06
N MET A 211 13.91 8.41 7.10
CA MET A 211 12.45 8.54 6.99
C MET A 211 12.09 9.97 6.63
N VAL A 212 11.28 10.14 5.60
CA VAL A 212 10.74 11.43 5.17
C VAL A 212 9.24 11.42 5.39
N GLU A 213 8.78 12.30 6.28
CA GLU A 213 7.35 12.54 6.49
C GLU A 213 6.89 13.62 5.52
N MET A 214 5.88 13.29 4.74
CA MET A 214 5.31 14.17 3.73
C MET A 214 3.83 14.41 4.01
N GLU A 215 3.34 15.62 3.76
CA GLU A 215 1.95 16.02 4.00
C GLU A 215 1.31 16.56 2.73
N ARG A 216 0.05 16.19 2.52
CA ARG A 216 -0.84 16.81 1.56
C ARG A 216 -2.08 17.38 2.27
N VAL A 217 -2.38 18.65 2.06
CA VAL A 217 -3.66 19.27 2.42
C VAL A 217 -4.69 18.90 1.35
N LEU A 218 -5.91 18.50 1.77
CA LEU A 218 -6.97 18.01 0.89
C LEU A 218 -7.96 19.11 0.47
#